data_affd39c2faf843cb7a89d7cc2a678655
#
_entry.id   affd39c2faf843cb7a89d7cc2a678655
#
_cell.length_a   1.000
_cell.length_b   1.000
_cell.length_c   1.000
_cell.angle_alpha   90.00
_cell.angle_beta   90.00
_cell.angle_gamma   90.00
#
_symmetry.space_group_name_H-M   'P 1'
#
loop_
_entity.id
_entity.type
_entity.pdbx_description
1 polymer ?
#
loop_
_entity_poly.entity_id
_entity_poly.type
_entity_poly.pdbx_seq_one_letter_code
_entity_poly.pdbx_strand_id
1 'polypeptide(L)'
;MKNNITIIVAYTNNLLIGKDNSIPWHISDDLKRFKKLTTGNVIIMGRKTFESLGSKPLPNRTNIVISSKLNTSNSVTVYKNLIEAINNHKNKKIFLIGGYSIYKEGLNFASHLEITEIDISLEGDTYFPNI
;
A
#
# COMPACT_ATOMS: atom_id res chain seq x y z
N MET A 1 -3.78 18.10 -15.04
CA MET A 1 -4.13 16.68 -15.16
C MET A 1 -4.35 16.09 -13.78
N LYS A 2 -5.43 15.37 -13.57
CA LYS A 2 -5.73 14.78 -12.27
C LYS A 2 -4.90 13.53 -12.04
N ASN A 3 -4.30 13.43 -10.87
CA ASN A 3 -3.65 12.21 -10.43
C ASN A 3 -4.73 11.17 -10.08
N ASN A 4 -4.55 9.94 -10.50
CA ASN A 4 -5.43 8.84 -10.13
C ASN A 4 -4.74 8.03 -9.03
N ILE A 5 -4.92 8.47 -7.80
CA ILE A 5 -4.28 7.88 -6.62
C ILE A 5 -5.35 7.28 -5.73
N THR A 6 -5.26 5.98 -5.52
CA THR A 6 -6.19 5.23 -4.68
C THR A 6 -5.44 4.62 -3.50
N ILE A 7 -5.97 4.83 -2.30
CA ILE A 7 -5.53 4.07 -1.14
C ILE A 7 -6.33 2.77 -1.12
N ILE A 8 -5.64 1.65 -1.12
CA ILE A 8 -6.28 0.35 -1.00
C ILE A 8 -5.86 -0.28 0.34
N VAL A 9 -6.85 -0.63 1.16
CA VAL A 9 -6.60 -1.12 2.52
C VAL A 9 -7.71 -2.04 2.97
N ALA A 10 -7.35 -3.04 3.78
CA ALA A 10 -8.28 -3.86 4.55
C ALA A 10 -7.99 -3.62 6.04
N TYR A 11 -9.03 -3.35 6.82
CA TYR A 11 -8.87 -3.17 8.27
C TYR A 11 -10.06 -3.74 9.03
N THR A 12 -9.80 -4.02 10.30
CA THR A 12 -10.84 -4.53 11.21
C THR A 12 -11.74 -3.39 11.71
N ASN A 13 -12.77 -3.73 12.48
CA ASN A 13 -13.69 -2.74 13.07
C ASN A 13 -12.96 -1.65 13.87
N ASN A 14 -11.82 -1.96 14.47
CA ASN A 14 -11.01 -1.01 15.22
C ASN A 14 -9.83 -0.45 14.42
N LEU A 15 -9.91 -0.49 13.09
CA LEU A 15 -8.91 0.06 12.16
C LEU A 15 -7.57 -0.64 12.17
N LEU A 16 -7.49 -1.88 12.68
CA LEU A 16 -6.25 -2.64 12.68
C LEU A 16 -5.86 -3.03 11.25
N ILE A 17 -4.62 -2.78 10.87
CA ILE A 17 -4.07 -3.13 9.56
C ILE A 17 -2.88 -4.08 9.64
N GLY A 18 -2.30 -4.29 10.80
CA GLY A 18 -1.17 -5.19 10.92
C GLY A 18 -0.82 -5.55 12.35
N LYS A 19 -0.05 -6.62 12.49
CA LYS A 19 0.51 -7.10 13.73
C LYS A 19 1.86 -7.74 13.41
N ASP A 20 2.93 -7.32 14.11
CA ASP A 20 4.29 -7.84 13.90
C ASP A 20 4.72 -7.77 12.42
N ASN A 21 4.45 -6.64 11.76
CA ASN A 21 4.72 -6.39 10.35
C ASN A 21 4.02 -7.34 9.37
N SER A 22 2.94 -7.97 9.80
CA SER A 22 2.13 -8.83 8.93
C SER A 22 0.64 -8.53 9.12
N ILE A 23 -0.17 -9.01 8.18
CA ILE A 23 -1.61 -8.93 8.27
C ILE A 23 -2.10 -10.11 9.13
N PRO A 24 -2.81 -9.86 10.25
CA PRO A 24 -3.18 -10.93 11.18
C PRO A 24 -4.39 -11.77 10.74
N TRP A 25 -4.92 -11.52 9.56
CA TRP A 25 -6.04 -12.28 8.98
C TRP A 25 -5.71 -12.71 7.56
N HIS A 26 -6.46 -13.67 7.08
CA HIS A 26 -6.27 -14.17 5.73
C HIS A 26 -7.64 -14.36 5.07
N ILE A 27 -7.99 -13.48 4.14
CA ILE A 27 -9.26 -13.51 3.44
C ILE A 27 -8.97 -13.61 1.94
N SER A 28 -9.26 -14.77 1.35
CA SER A 28 -8.90 -15.04 -0.03
C SER A 28 -9.62 -14.13 -1.03
N ASP A 29 -10.86 -13.74 -0.76
CA ASP A 29 -11.61 -12.84 -1.64
C ASP A 29 -10.99 -11.44 -1.65
N ASP A 30 -10.49 -10.95 -0.52
CA ASP A 30 -9.80 -9.68 -0.42
C ASP A 30 -8.48 -9.69 -1.20
N LEU A 31 -7.72 -10.77 -1.09
CA LEU A 31 -6.49 -10.93 -1.84
C LEU A 31 -6.73 -10.99 -3.35
N LYS A 32 -7.78 -11.67 -3.79
CA LYS A 32 -8.16 -11.73 -5.20
C LYS A 32 -8.58 -10.35 -5.71
N ARG A 33 -9.36 -9.61 -4.93
CA ARG A 33 -9.77 -8.26 -5.27
C ARG A 33 -8.57 -7.32 -5.37
N PHE A 34 -7.65 -7.40 -4.43
CA PHE A 34 -6.41 -6.64 -4.43
C PHE A 34 -5.62 -6.89 -5.72
N LYS A 35 -5.41 -8.14 -6.06
CA LYS A 35 -4.70 -8.52 -7.28
C LYS A 35 -5.40 -7.99 -8.52
N LYS A 36 -6.71 -8.15 -8.61
CA LYS A 36 -7.51 -7.69 -9.75
C LYS A 36 -7.41 -6.17 -9.94
N LEU A 37 -7.50 -5.42 -8.85
CA LEU A 37 -7.45 -3.96 -8.92
C LEU A 37 -6.07 -3.42 -9.27
N THR A 38 -5.02 -4.04 -8.75
CA THR A 38 -3.65 -3.50 -8.87
C THR A 38 -2.88 -4.01 -10.08
N THR A 39 -3.26 -5.14 -10.67
CA THR A 39 -2.54 -5.71 -11.82
C THR A 39 -2.49 -4.73 -12.98
N GLY A 40 -1.29 -4.54 -13.55
CA GLY A 40 -1.06 -3.62 -14.65
C GLY A 40 -0.87 -2.17 -14.21
N ASN A 41 -0.95 -1.88 -12.92
CA ASN A 41 -0.88 -0.52 -12.38
C ASN A 41 0.38 -0.32 -11.54
N VAL A 42 0.54 0.91 -11.03
CA VAL A 42 1.63 1.26 -10.11
C VAL A 42 1.19 1.00 -8.68
N ILE A 43 2.02 0.32 -7.90
CA ILE A 43 1.81 0.17 -6.46
C ILE A 43 2.95 0.81 -5.71
N ILE A 44 2.62 1.56 -4.67
CA ILE A 44 3.59 2.23 -3.80
C ILE A 44 3.41 1.73 -2.37
N MET A 45 4.51 1.37 -1.74
CA MET A 45 4.53 0.82 -0.39
C MET A 45 5.72 1.33 0.40
N GLY A 46 5.63 1.25 1.71
CA GLY A 46 6.78 1.49 2.58
C GLY A 46 7.69 0.26 2.66
N ARG A 47 8.89 0.45 3.21
CA ARG A 47 9.89 -0.62 3.32
C ARG A 47 9.37 -1.83 4.11
N LYS A 48 8.72 -1.59 5.25
CA LYS A 48 8.21 -2.69 6.09
C LYS A 48 7.14 -3.52 5.39
N THR A 49 6.30 -2.88 4.60
CA THR A 49 5.31 -3.59 3.79
C THR A 49 6.01 -4.46 2.75
N PHE A 50 7.03 -3.92 2.09
CA PHE A 50 7.80 -4.70 1.13
C PHE A 50 8.47 -5.91 1.79
N GLU A 51 9.04 -5.73 2.99
CA GLU A 51 9.64 -6.84 3.75
C GLU A 51 8.60 -7.88 4.13
N SER A 52 7.39 -7.47 4.46
CA SER A 52 6.29 -8.40 4.78
C SER A 52 5.87 -9.27 3.59
N LEU A 53 6.17 -8.82 2.39
CA LEU A 53 5.94 -9.58 1.15
C LEU A 53 7.12 -10.50 0.80
N GLY A 54 8.06 -10.70 1.74
CA GLY A 54 9.26 -11.50 1.52
C GLY A 54 10.32 -10.77 0.70
N SER A 55 10.27 -9.45 0.65
CA SER A 55 11.16 -8.60 -0.16
C SER A 55 11.15 -8.98 -1.64
N LYS A 56 9.98 -9.40 -2.14
CA LYS A 56 9.76 -9.76 -3.54
C LYS A 56 8.72 -8.84 -4.15
N PRO A 57 8.93 -8.37 -5.38
CA PRO A 57 7.94 -7.54 -6.06
C PRO A 57 6.69 -8.36 -6.38
N LEU A 58 5.54 -7.71 -6.37
CA LEU A 58 4.30 -8.33 -6.81
C LEU A 58 4.30 -8.38 -8.35
N PRO A 59 4.00 -9.55 -8.95
CA PRO A 59 4.10 -9.69 -10.39
C PRO A 59 3.08 -8.85 -11.16
N ASN A 60 3.44 -8.46 -12.37
CA ASN A 60 2.58 -7.73 -13.31
C ASN A 60 2.17 -6.35 -12.81
N ARG A 61 2.98 -5.73 -11.97
CA ARG A 61 2.76 -4.39 -11.43
C ARG A 61 4.07 -3.64 -11.38
N THR A 62 4.00 -2.31 -11.45
CA THR A 62 5.17 -1.46 -11.21
C THR A 62 5.32 -1.29 -9.71
N ASN A 63 6.34 -1.90 -9.13
CA ASN A 63 6.56 -1.91 -7.68
C ASN A 63 7.47 -0.75 -7.28
N ILE A 64 6.96 0.11 -6.40
CA ILE A 64 7.69 1.26 -5.88
C ILE A 64 7.73 1.17 -4.35
N VAL A 65 8.92 1.32 -3.78
CA VAL A 65 9.12 1.33 -2.33
C VAL A 65 9.63 2.69 -1.89
N ILE A 66 9.03 3.24 -0.85
CA ILE A 66 9.50 4.48 -0.24
C ILE A 66 10.42 4.10 0.92
N SER A 67 11.70 4.45 0.79
CA SER A 67 12.69 4.10 1.81
C SER A 67 13.93 4.98 1.66
N SER A 68 14.52 5.34 2.80
CA SER A 68 15.84 5.99 2.85
C SER A 68 16.97 4.98 2.95
N LYS A 69 16.67 3.69 3.10
CA LYS A 69 17.65 2.63 3.37
C LYS A 69 17.87 1.67 2.21
N LEU A 70 16.88 1.48 1.35
CA LEU A 70 16.98 0.57 0.21
C LEU A 70 17.48 1.29 -1.03
N ASN A 71 18.05 0.53 -1.95
CA ASN A 71 18.46 1.02 -3.26
C ASN A 71 17.58 0.43 -4.34
N THR A 72 17.36 1.19 -5.40
CA THR A 72 16.65 0.69 -6.58
C THR A 72 17.35 -0.54 -7.14
N SER A 73 16.56 -1.55 -7.50
CA SER A 73 17.01 -2.77 -8.15
C SER A 73 16.24 -3.00 -9.44
N ASN A 74 16.55 -4.09 -10.16
CA ASN A 74 15.86 -4.43 -11.40
C ASN A 74 14.38 -4.75 -11.23
N SER A 75 13.95 -5.08 -10.01
CA SER A 75 12.57 -5.51 -9.75
C SER A 75 11.77 -4.46 -8.97
N VAL A 76 12.43 -3.49 -8.35
CA VAL A 76 11.78 -2.50 -7.49
C VAL A 76 12.44 -1.15 -7.65
N THR A 77 11.64 -0.12 -7.88
CA THR A 77 12.13 1.27 -7.90
C THR A 77 11.96 1.86 -6.51
N VAL A 78 13.00 2.51 -6.00
CA VAL A 78 12.99 3.11 -4.66
C VAL A 78 13.05 4.63 -4.76
N TYR A 79 12.17 5.29 -4.02
CA TYR A 79 12.19 6.75 -3.84
C TYR A 79 12.31 7.05 -2.36
N LYS A 80 12.89 8.20 -2.04
CA LYS A 80 13.06 8.62 -0.65
C LYS A 80 11.78 9.18 -0.04
N ASN A 81 10.88 9.71 -0.86
CA ASN A 81 9.62 10.27 -0.40
C ASN A 81 8.48 9.98 -1.36
N LEU A 82 7.26 10.03 -0.83
CA LEU A 82 6.06 9.69 -1.58
C LEU A 82 5.77 10.69 -2.71
N ILE A 83 5.99 11.97 -2.47
CA ILE A 83 5.71 13.02 -3.45
C ILE A 83 6.53 12.81 -4.72
N GLU A 84 7.80 12.48 -4.57
CA GLU A 84 8.69 12.21 -5.70
C GLU A 84 8.22 11.02 -6.52
N ALA A 85 7.81 9.94 -5.83
CA ALA A 85 7.29 8.75 -6.49
C ALA A 85 6.03 9.07 -7.30
N ILE A 86 5.10 9.81 -6.72
CA ILE A 86 3.86 10.21 -7.39
C ILE A 86 4.17 11.09 -8.61
N ASN A 87 5.07 12.06 -8.47
CA ASN A 87 5.40 12.98 -9.54
C ASN A 87 6.03 12.29 -10.75
N ASN A 88 6.71 11.19 -10.54
CA ASN A 88 7.32 10.42 -11.63
C ASN A 88 6.34 9.46 -12.31
N HIS A 89 5.10 9.37 -11.83
CA HIS A 89 4.08 8.45 -12.38
C HIS A 89 2.72 9.11 -12.55
N LYS A 90 2.69 10.40 -12.83
CA LYS A 90 1.46 11.21 -12.85
C LYS A 90 0.36 10.73 -13.80
N ASN A 91 0.72 10.12 -14.90
CA ASN A 91 -0.24 9.70 -15.91
C ASN A 91 -0.69 8.24 -15.73
N LYS A 92 -0.36 7.64 -14.61
CA LYS A 92 -0.66 6.25 -14.34
C LYS A 92 -1.60 6.12 -13.15
N LYS A 93 -2.33 5.01 -13.11
CA LYS A 93 -3.16 4.68 -11.96
C LYS A 93 -2.25 4.16 -10.85
N ILE A 94 -2.30 4.81 -9.69
CA ILE A 94 -1.42 4.54 -8.56
C ILE A 94 -2.23 4.01 -7.39
N PHE A 95 -1.78 2.90 -6.79
CA PHE A 95 -2.35 2.35 -5.57
C PHE A 95 -1.34 2.45 -4.43
N LEU A 96 -1.76 3.06 -3.32
CA LEU A 96 -0.98 3.12 -2.09
C LEU A 96 -1.40 1.93 -1.22
N ILE A 97 -0.46 1.01 -0.95
CA ILE A 97 -0.79 -0.28 -0.35
C ILE A 97 -0.29 -0.45 1.09
N GLY A 98 0.26 0.58 1.68
CA GLY A 98 0.63 0.58 3.09
C GLY A 98 2.12 0.79 3.33
N GLY A 99 2.57 0.86 4.54
CA GLY A 99 1.76 0.81 5.75
C GLY A 99 1.32 2.17 6.27
N TYR A 100 1.35 2.33 7.58
CA TYR A 100 0.82 3.50 8.26
C TYR A 100 1.30 4.83 7.68
N SER A 101 2.60 5.01 7.52
CA SER A 101 3.18 6.27 7.02
C SER A 101 2.70 6.58 5.61
N ILE A 102 2.61 5.57 4.75
CA ILE A 102 2.15 5.73 3.37
C ILE A 102 0.66 6.10 3.36
N TYR A 103 -0.15 5.46 4.18
CA TYR A 103 -1.57 5.79 4.29
C TYR A 103 -1.78 7.19 4.84
N LYS A 104 -1.09 7.56 5.92
CA LYS A 104 -1.23 8.87 6.55
C LYS A 104 -0.85 9.99 5.59
N GLU A 105 0.31 9.90 4.95
CA GLU A 105 0.75 10.90 3.99
C GLU A 105 -0.12 10.86 2.74
N GLY A 106 -0.48 9.66 2.29
CA GLY A 106 -1.28 9.44 1.09
C GLY A 106 -2.68 10.04 1.15
N LEU A 107 -3.27 10.16 2.35
CA LEU A 107 -4.57 10.81 2.50
C LEU A 107 -4.59 12.24 2.00
N ASN A 108 -3.44 12.92 1.95
CA ASN A 108 -3.33 14.26 1.41
C ASN A 108 -3.39 14.31 -0.12
N PHE A 109 -3.17 13.18 -0.79
CA PHE A 109 -3.06 13.11 -2.26
C PHE A 109 -4.09 12.21 -2.91
N ALA A 110 -4.68 11.30 -2.16
CA ALA A 110 -5.58 10.30 -2.73
C ALA A 110 -6.86 10.91 -3.25
N SER A 111 -7.26 10.46 -4.43
CA SER A 111 -8.56 10.80 -5.02
C SER A 111 -9.63 9.79 -4.66
N HIS A 112 -9.24 8.57 -4.27
CA HIS A 112 -10.16 7.46 -3.98
C HIS A 112 -9.66 6.63 -2.81
N LEU A 113 -10.60 6.02 -2.08
CA LEU A 113 -10.32 5.04 -1.04
C LEU A 113 -11.03 3.73 -1.40
N GLU A 114 -10.26 2.65 -1.50
CA GLU A 114 -10.78 1.31 -1.68
C GLU A 114 -10.58 0.57 -0.36
N ILE A 115 -11.62 0.50 0.45
CA ILE A 115 -11.57 -0.02 1.81
C ILE A 115 -12.33 -1.33 1.88
N THR A 116 -11.68 -2.37 2.43
CA THR A 116 -12.34 -3.61 2.83
C THR A 116 -12.43 -3.61 4.35
N GLU A 117 -13.65 -3.56 4.87
CA GLU A 117 -13.89 -3.66 6.30
C GLU A 117 -14.08 -5.11 6.69
N ILE A 118 -13.29 -5.56 7.66
CA ILE A 118 -13.36 -6.91 8.19
C ILE A 118 -14.12 -6.85 9.52
N ASP A 119 -15.26 -7.52 9.57
CA ASP A 119 -16.21 -7.41 10.70
C ASP A 119 -15.74 -8.23 11.92
N ILE A 120 -14.54 -7.91 12.39
CA ILE A 120 -13.97 -8.43 13.63
C ILE A 120 -13.12 -7.33 14.27
N SER A 121 -12.88 -7.47 15.57
CA SER A 121 -11.93 -6.62 16.29
C SER A 121 -10.79 -7.49 16.81
N LEU A 122 -9.57 -7.08 16.49
CA LEU A 122 -8.35 -7.80 16.89
C LEU A 122 -7.37 -6.82 17.51
N GLU A 123 -6.55 -7.31 18.41
CA GLU A 123 -5.42 -6.54 18.93
C GLU A 123 -4.22 -6.70 18.01
N GLY A 124 -3.47 -5.62 17.84
CA GLY A 124 -2.27 -5.61 17.03
C GLY A 124 -1.48 -4.34 17.27
N ASP A 125 -0.53 -4.05 16.39
CA ASP A 125 0.40 -2.94 16.60
C ASP A 125 0.31 -1.84 15.54
N THR A 126 -0.41 -2.06 14.45
CA THR A 126 -0.51 -1.07 13.37
C THR A 126 -1.95 -0.81 13.00
N TYR A 127 -2.35 0.45 13.03
CA TYR A 127 -3.72 0.88 12.78
C TYR A 127 -3.78 1.88 11.64
N PHE A 128 -4.91 1.91 10.93
CA PHE A 128 -5.14 2.90 9.90
C PHE A 128 -5.34 4.28 10.54
N PRO A 129 -4.79 5.36 9.95
CA PRO A 129 -4.98 6.71 10.48
C PRO A 129 -6.46 7.07 10.55
N ASN A 130 -6.84 7.85 11.56
CA ASN A 130 -8.19 8.41 11.62
C ASN A 130 -8.42 9.31 10.41
N ILE A 131 -9.55 9.08 9.78
CA ILE A 131 -9.94 9.83 8.57
C ILE A 131 -10.87 10.97 8.98
#